data_6708f5500ac900a1629e260aaa7a27d0
#
_entry.id   6708f5500ac900a1629e260aaa7a27d0
#
_cell.length_a   1.000
_cell.length_b   1.000
_cell.length_c   1.000
_cell.angle_alpha   90.00
_cell.angle_beta   90.00
_cell.angle_gamma   90.00
#
_symmetry.space_group_name_H-M   'P 1'
#
loop_
_entity.id
_entity.type
_entity.pdbx_description
1 polymer ?
#
loop_
_entity_poly.entity_id
_entity_poly.type
_entity_poly.pdbx_seq_one_letter_code
_entity_poly.pdbx_strand_id
1 'polypeptide(L)'
;FEPIIPRDAQGSLFMFRRIDEPLRRLLLDDAGRAELERLWAELHFVSEDAVAHRRMFADLIHYYRYEPDAGMVFFHIQTMGDQVDRDERAFRAAQAVAEPAHLEQLVAFAARAWRRPLAAEEREAILAGYKADRAENVEHDPAFRAALARVLSSPWFLYRVEEPGHGPSWQPVTGVELAARLSFL
;
A
#
# COMPACT_ATOMS: atom_id res chain seq x y z
N PHE A 1 -18.26 -12.72 27.62
CA PHE A 1 -17.33 -11.57 27.55
C PHE A 1 -17.04 -11.34 26.08
N GLU A 2 -17.73 -10.44 25.42
CA GLU A 2 -17.29 -9.95 24.12
C GLU A 2 -16.02 -9.14 24.33
N PRO A 3 -14.99 -9.33 23.51
CA PRO A 3 -13.79 -8.53 23.63
C PRO A 3 -14.15 -7.07 23.37
N ILE A 4 -13.78 -6.22 24.31
CA ILE A 4 -14.02 -4.76 24.30
C ILE A 4 -13.38 -4.09 23.07
N ILE A 5 -12.43 -4.76 22.44
CA ILE A 5 -11.72 -4.28 21.24
C ILE A 5 -12.09 -5.20 20.08
N PRO A 6 -12.56 -4.67 18.94
CA PRO A 6 -12.81 -5.45 17.74
C PRO A 6 -11.59 -6.32 17.37
N ARG A 7 -11.81 -7.54 16.88
CA ARG A 7 -10.73 -8.50 16.60
C ARG A 7 -9.71 -7.98 15.58
N ASP A 8 -10.15 -7.22 14.62
CA ASP A 8 -9.34 -6.52 13.63
C ASP A 8 -8.47 -5.40 14.24
N ALA A 9 -9.00 -4.67 15.23
CA ALA A 9 -8.24 -3.66 15.97
C ALA A 9 -7.26 -4.28 16.97
N GLN A 10 -7.56 -5.44 17.55
CA GLN A 10 -6.64 -6.16 18.44
C GLN A 10 -5.36 -6.59 17.71
N GLY A 11 -5.47 -7.03 16.46
CA GLY A 11 -4.33 -7.39 15.64
C GLY A 11 -3.36 -6.21 15.44
N SER A 12 -3.88 -5.02 15.13
CA SER A 12 -3.04 -3.82 14.91
C SER A 12 -2.36 -3.31 16.17
N LEU A 13 -2.96 -3.48 17.36
CA LEU A 13 -2.34 -3.07 18.64
C LEU A 13 -1.12 -3.88 19.04
N PHE A 14 -1.08 -5.17 18.66
CA PHE A 14 -0.05 -6.10 19.11
C PHE A 14 0.97 -6.43 18.03
N MET A 15 0.60 -6.33 16.76
CA MET A 15 1.40 -6.83 15.64
C MET A 15 2.67 -6.01 15.40
N PHE A 16 2.67 -4.72 15.77
CA PHE A 16 3.81 -3.82 15.55
C PHE A 16 4.46 -3.32 16.84
N ARG A 17 4.21 -4.00 17.96
CA ARG A 17 4.92 -3.68 19.20
C ARG A 17 6.39 -4.10 19.11
N ARG A 18 7.27 -3.13 19.29
CA ARG A 18 8.71 -3.39 19.32
C ARG A 18 9.07 -4.23 20.54
N ILE A 19 9.67 -5.39 20.29
CA ILE A 19 10.24 -6.30 21.31
C ILE A 19 11.73 -6.54 21.08
N ASP A 20 12.32 -5.75 20.19
CA ASP A 20 13.68 -5.86 19.66
C ASP A 20 14.73 -5.10 20.48
N GLU A 21 14.36 -4.49 21.61
CA GLU A 21 15.29 -3.73 22.47
C GLU A 21 16.50 -4.55 22.92
N PRO A 22 16.39 -5.84 23.31
CA PRO A 22 17.57 -6.64 23.62
C PRO A 22 18.50 -6.83 22.42
N LEU A 23 17.95 -7.06 21.22
CA LEU A 23 18.71 -7.18 19.99
C LEU A 23 19.46 -5.87 19.69
N ARG A 24 18.75 -4.76 19.71
CA ARG A 24 19.29 -3.43 19.44
C ARG A 24 20.43 -3.05 20.39
N ARG A 25 20.28 -3.36 21.68
CA ARG A 25 21.22 -2.96 22.72
C ARG A 25 22.44 -3.86 22.83
N LEU A 26 22.27 -5.17 22.63
CA LEU A 26 23.30 -6.17 22.98
C LEU A 26 24.02 -6.76 21.77
N LEU A 27 23.40 -6.78 20.59
CA LEU A 27 23.88 -7.53 19.44
C LEU A 27 24.19 -6.67 18.22
N LEU A 28 23.54 -5.51 18.07
CA LEU A 28 23.71 -4.68 16.89
C LEU A 28 24.73 -3.56 17.13
N ASP A 29 25.59 -3.35 16.15
CA ASP A 29 26.39 -2.14 16.00
C ASP A 29 25.55 -0.96 15.50
N ASP A 30 26.18 0.21 15.28
CA ASP A 30 25.46 1.42 14.86
C ASP A 30 24.84 1.25 13.47
N ALA A 31 25.50 0.56 12.55
CA ALA A 31 24.98 0.29 11.21
C ALA A 31 23.78 -0.65 11.25
N GLY A 32 23.86 -1.71 12.04
CA GLY A 32 22.75 -2.65 12.26
C GLY A 32 21.55 -1.99 12.95
N ARG A 33 21.79 -1.06 13.88
CA ARG A 33 20.70 -0.27 14.49
C ARG A 33 20.01 0.64 13.48
N ALA A 34 20.79 1.35 12.66
CA ALA A 34 20.24 2.22 11.62
C ALA A 34 19.40 1.42 10.60
N GLU A 35 19.88 0.25 10.20
CA GLU A 35 19.14 -0.64 9.31
C GLU A 35 17.86 -1.17 9.96
N LEU A 36 17.89 -1.54 11.23
CA LEU A 36 16.71 -1.98 11.96
C LEU A 36 15.65 -0.87 12.07
N GLU A 37 16.07 0.38 12.35
CA GLU A 37 15.15 1.53 12.37
C GLU A 37 14.55 1.80 10.98
N ARG A 38 15.34 1.66 9.90
CA ARG A 38 14.85 1.78 8.52
C ARG A 38 13.79 0.73 8.22
N LEU A 39 14.04 -0.53 8.57
CA LEU A 39 13.09 -1.63 8.35
C LEU A 39 11.80 -1.44 9.15
N TRP A 40 11.88 -0.94 10.38
CA TRP A 40 10.69 -0.58 11.17
C TRP A 40 9.89 0.55 10.51
N ALA A 41 10.56 1.60 10.03
CA ALA A 41 9.90 2.70 9.34
C ALA A 41 9.19 2.22 8.06
N GLU A 42 9.83 1.32 7.30
CA GLU A 42 9.21 0.70 6.12
C GLU A 42 8.01 -0.17 6.48
N LEU A 43 8.12 -0.99 7.55
CA LEU A 43 7.02 -1.81 8.03
C LEU A 43 5.81 -0.95 8.42
N HIS A 44 6.03 0.09 9.22
CA HIS A 44 4.99 1.04 9.62
C HIS A 44 4.36 1.75 8.40
N PHE A 45 5.17 2.10 7.41
CA PHE A 45 4.67 2.73 6.19
C PHE A 45 3.81 1.77 5.35
N VAL A 46 4.28 0.54 5.12
CA VAL A 46 3.57 -0.45 4.29
C VAL A 46 2.30 -0.97 4.97
N SER A 47 2.31 -1.07 6.30
CA SER A 47 1.17 -1.54 7.09
C SER A 47 0.09 -0.49 7.31
N GLU A 48 0.38 0.79 7.04
CA GLU A 48 -0.51 1.92 7.35
C GLU A 48 -0.98 1.96 8.81
N ASP A 49 -0.13 1.49 9.73
CA ASP A 49 -0.50 1.32 11.13
C ASP A 49 -0.94 2.62 11.80
N ALA A 50 -0.38 3.77 11.43
CA ALA A 50 -0.81 5.07 11.93
C ALA A 50 -2.29 5.37 11.60
N VAL A 51 -2.76 4.98 10.40
CA VAL A 51 -4.18 5.11 10.00
C VAL A 51 -5.05 4.11 10.76
N ALA A 52 -4.57 2.88 10.90
CA ALA A 52 -5.26 1.84 11.67
C ALA A 52 -5.39 2.25 13.15
N HIS A 53 -4.32 2.76 13.76
CA HIS A 53 -4.34 3.28 15.13
C HIS A 53 -5.31 4.45 15.29
N ARG A 54 -5.33 5.39 14.34
CA ARG A 54 -6.27 6.52 14.37
C ARG A 54 -7.72 6.07 14.31
N ARG A 55 -8.03 5.10 13.47
CA ARG A 55 -9.39 4.51 13.35
C ARG A 55 -9.79 3.82 14.66
N MET A 56 -8.96 2.92 15.14
CA MET A 56 -9.17 2.24 16.42
C MET A 56 -9.36 3.22 17.58
N PHE A 57 -8.57 4.29 17.60
CA PHE A 57 -8.67 5.33 18.63
C PHE A 57 -10.02 6.04 18.59
N ALA A 58 -10.54 6.33 17.40
CA ALA A 58 -11.87 6.89 17.23
C ALA A 58 -12.97 5.95 17.78
N ASP A 59 -12.84 4.65 17.50
CA ASP A 59 -13.78 3.63 17.98
C ASP A 59 -13.73 3.51 19.53
N LEU A 60 -12.53 3.55 20.11
CA LEU A 60 -12.38 3.57 21.58
C LEU A 60 -13.00 4.81 22.22
N ILE A 61 -12.78 6.00 21.67
CA ILE A 61 -13.44 7.22 22.15
C ILE A 61 -14.95 7.10 22.05
N HIS A 62 -15.46 6.58 20.93
CA HIS A 62 -16.90 6.39 20.76
C HIS A 62 -17.47 5.44 21.80
N TYR A 63 -16.82 4.31 22.04
CA TYR A 63 -17.24 3.31 23.03
C TYR A 63 -17.26 3.88 24.46
N TYR A 64 -16.14 4.44 24.91
CA TYR A 64 -16.01 4.91 26.30
C TYR A 64 -16.75 6.21 26.60
N ARG A 65 -17.22 6.94 25.59
CA ARG A 65 -18.01 8.17 25.80
C ARG A 65 -19.29 7.94 26.61
N TYR A 66 -19.87 6.76 26.49
CA TYR A 66 -21.15 6.42 27.09
C TYR A 66 -21.05 5.47 28.29
N GLU A 67 -19.83 5.09 28.67
CA GLU A 67 -19.61 4.21 29.81
C GLU A 67 -19.53 5.03 31.12
N PRO A 68 -20.45 4.79 32.10
CA PRO A 68 -20.52 5.61 33.32
C PRO A 68 -19.25 5.60 34.18
N ASP A 69 -18.50 4.49 34.17
CA ASP A 69 -17.30 4.28 35.01
C ASP A 69 -15.98 4.50 34.27
N ALA A 70 -16.03 5.01 33.04
CA ALA A 70 -14.86 5.12 32.16
C ALA A 70 -14.01 6.38 32.36
N GLY A 71 -14.31 7.24 33.31
CA GLY A 71 -13.69 8.58 33.43
C GLY A 71 -12.16 8.59 33.39
N MET A 72 -11.50 7.69 34.11
CA MET A 72 -10.02 7.61 34.12
C MET A 72 -9.49 7.04 32.79
N VAL A 73 -10.14 6.01 32.25
CA VAL A 73 -9.78 5.40 30.97
C VAL A 73 -9.97 6.41 29.85
N PHE A 74 -11.09 7.11 29.84
CA PHE A 74 -11.40 8.15 28.85
C PHE A 74 -10.37 9.28 28.86
N PHE A 75 -9.95 9.73 30.05
CA PHE A 75 -8.89 10.73 30.17
C PHE A 75 -7.56 10.25 29.59
N HIS A 76 -7.12 9.01 29.87
CA HIS A 76 -5.91 8.43 29.30
C HIS A 76 -6.01 8.31 27.77
N ILE A 77 -7.16 7.86 27.26
CA ILE A 77 -7.40 7.82 25.83
C ILE A 77 -7.26 9.21 25.22
N GLN A 78 -7.87 10.24 25.80
CA GLN A 78 -7.77 11.61 25.27
C GLN A 78 -6.32 12.13 25.25
N THR A 79 -5.52 11.85 26.27
CA THR A 79 -4.11 12.30 26.32
C THR A 79 -3.24 11.67 25.23
N MET A 80 -3.60 10.47 24.73
CA MET A 80 -2.91 9.84 23.60
C MET A 80 -3.35 10.38 22.24
N GLY A 81 -4.52 11.04 22.17
CA GLY A 81 -5.13 11.48 20.91
C GLY A 81 -4.23 12.38 20.08
N ASP A 82 -3.56 13.34 20.71
CA ASP A 82 -2.66 14.26 20.04
C ASP A 82 -1.47 13.54 19.38
N GLN A 83 -0.98 12.46 20.00
CA GLN A 83 0.10 11.67 19.40
C GLN A 83 -0.40 10.88 18.20
N VAL A 84 -1.53 10.19 18.33
CA VAL A 84 -2.16 9.43 17.24
C VAL A 84 -2.47 10.32 16.04
N ASP A 85 -2.98 11.53 16.29
CA ASP A 85 -3.25 12.51 15.23
C ASP A 85 -1.97 13.06 14.58
N ARG A 86 -0.87 13.19 15.34
CA ARG A 86 0.44 13.56 14.77
C ARG A 86 1.00 12.45 13.88
N ASP A 87 0.91 11.21 14.34
CA ASP A 87 1.45 10.05 13.63
C ASP A 87 0.69 9.83 12.31
N GLU A 88 -0.65 9.95 12.33
CA GLU A 88 -1.44 9.90 11.09
C GLU A 88 -1.06 11.02 10.12
N ARG A 89 -0.95 12.27 10.60
CA ARG A 89 -0.54 13.39 9.73
C ARG A 89 0.84 13.20 9.14
N ALA A 90 1.79 12.71 9.93
CA ALA A 90 3.14 12.42 9.46
C ALA A 90 3.13 11.31 8.39
N PHE A 91 2.36 10.25 8.61
CA PHE A 91 2.15 9.19 7.63
C PHE A 91 1.55 9.72 6.33
N ARG A 92 0.45 10.51 6.40
CA ARG A 92 -0.19 11.08 5.21
C ARG A 92 0.76 12.00 4.42
N ALA A 93 1.59 12.77 5.12
CA ALA A 93 2.61 13.59 4.48
C ALA A 93 3.67 12.73 3.77
N ALA A 94 4.15 11.66 4.40
CA ALA A 94 5.10 10.73 3.79
C ALA A 94 4.50 10.01 2.58
N GLN A 95 3.23 9.59 2.67
CA GLN A 95 2.49 8.98 1.56
C GLN A 95 2.38 9.93 0.36
N ALA A 96 2.05 11.20 0.60
CA ALA A 96 1.96 12.21 -0.46
C ALA A 96 3.30 12.45 -1.17
N VAL A 97 4.41 12.39 -0.42
CA VAL A 97 5.77 12.48 -1.00
C VAL A 97 6.10 11.23 -1.83
N ALA A 98 5.67 10.05 -1.40
CA ALA A 98 5.94 8.78 -2.08
C ALA A 98 5.02 8.54 -3.31
N GLU A 99 3.86 9.20 -3.38
CA GLU A 99 2.84 9.00 -4.42
C GLU A 99 3.39 9.04 -5.86
N PRO A 100 4.23 10.00 -6.28
CA PRO A 100 4.79 10.01 -7.64
C PRO A 100 5.64 8.78 -7.94
N ALA A 101 6.46 8.34 -6.97
CA ALA A 101 7.29 7.15 -7.12
C ALA A 101 6.45 5.88 -7.23
N HIS A 102 5.36 5.78 -6.47
CA HIS A 102 4.41 4.66 -6.56
C HIS A 102 3.78 4.59 -7.95
N LEU A 103 3.40 5.72 -8.54
CA LEU A 103 2.81 5.77 -9.88
C LEU A 103 3.82 5.37 -10.97
N GLU A 104 5.08 5.78 -10.86
CA GLU A 104 6.14 5.31 -11.76
C GLU A 104 6.37 3.79 -11.63
N GLN A 105 6.33 3.27 -10.42
CA GLN A 105 6.41 1.83 -10.16
C GLN A 105 5.23 1.06 -10.74
N LEU A 106 4.02 1.61 -10.66
CA LEU A 106 2.81 1.02 -11.27
C LEU A 106 2.96 0.91 -12.79
N VAL A 107 3.43 1.97 -13.43
CA VAL A 107 3.70 1.99 -14.88
C VAL A 107 4.78 0.97 -15.26
N ALA A 108 5.88 0.93 -14.51
CA ALA A 108 6.94 -0.05 -14.71
C ALA A 108 6.46 -1.50 -14.49
N PHE A 109 5.58 -1.69 -13.50
CA PHE A 109 4.93 -2.98 -13.26
C PHE A 109 4.03 -3.38 -14.42
N ALA A 110 3.21 -2.46 -14.95
CA ALA A 110 2.32 -2.73 -16.09
C ALA A 110 3.10 -3.20 -17.32
N ALA A 111 4.24 -2.58 -17.63
CA ALA A 111 5.11 -3.02 -18.73
C ALA A 111 5.61 -4.46 -18.54
N ARG A 112 6.01 -4.82 -17.30
CA ARG A 112 6.43 -6.19 -16.98
C ARG A 112 5.27 -7.18 -17.02
N ALA A 113 4.10 -6.79 -16.46
CA ALA A 113 2.92 -7.62 -16.42
C ALA A 113 2.36 -7.93 -17.82
N TRP A 114 2.39 -6.92 -18.72
CA TRP A 114 1.96 -7.09 -20.12
C TRP A 114 3.08 -7.62 -21.04
N ARG A 115 4.27 -7.84 -20.48
CA ARG A 115 5.42 -8.45 -21.17
C ARG A 115 5.85 -7.72 -22.45
N ARG A 116 5.62 -6.40 -22.47
CA ARG A 116 6.00 -5.52 -23.57
C ARG A 116 6.17 -4.08 -23.11
N PRO A 117 6.89 -3.25 -23.85
CA PRO A 117 6.89 -1.81 -23.62
C PRO A 117 5.46 -1.26 -23.70
N LEU A 118 5.15 -0.27 -22.86
CA LEU A 118 3.89 0.47 -22.95
C LEU A 118 3.99 1.55 -24.01
N ALA A 119 2.92 1.74 -24.78
CA ALA A 119 2.72 2.92 -25.58
C ALA A 119 2.48 4.15 -24.66
N ALA A 120 2.74 5.36 -25.17
CA ALA A 120 2.52 6.59 -24.41
C ALA A 120 1.06 6.73 -23.96
N GLU A 121 0.14 6.41 -24.83
CA GLU A 121 -1.31 6.48 -24.58
C GLU A 121 -1.75 5.48 -23.49
N GLU A 122 -1.12 4.32 -23.43
CA GLU A 122 -1.40 3.31 -22.39
C GLU A 122 -0.89 3.76 -21.02
N ARG A 123 0.31 4.33 -20.98
CA ARG A 123 0.85 4.95 -19.78
C ARG A 123 -0.09 6.04 -19.27
N GLU A 124 -0.52 6.94 -20.17
CA GLU A 124 -1.44 8.02 -19.84
C GLU A 124 -2.79 7.48 -19.34
N ALA A 125 -3.34 6.44 -19.96
CA ALA A 125 -4.61 5.83 -19.56
C ALA A 125 -4.53 5.21 -18.15
N ILE A 126 -3.43 4.54 -17.80
CA ILE A 126 -3.21 4.00 -16.45
C ILE A 126 -3.21 5.13 -15.42
N LEU A 127 -2.46 6.20 -15.69
CA LEU A 127 -2.36 7.35 -14.79
C LEU A 127 -3.65 8.17 -14.73
N ALA A 128 -4.39 8.29 -15.84
CA ALA A 128 -5.66 9.00 -15.89
C ALA A 128 -6.73 8.32 -15.02
N GLY A 129 -6.78 6.98 -15.02
CA GLY A 129 -7.69 6.23 -14.17
C GLY A 129 -7.43 6.48 -12.67
N TYR A 130 -6.16 6.51 -12.27
CA TYR A 130 -5.78 6.86 -10.91
C TYR A 130 -6.17 8.31 -10.57
N LYS A 131 -5.84 9.26 -11.45
CA LYS A 131 -6.16 10.69 -11.23
C LYS A 131 -7.67 10.94 -11.14
N ALA A 132 -8.48 10.20 -11.90
CA ALA A 132 -9.94 10.29 -11.81
C ALA A 132 -10.45 9.87 -10.43
N ASP A 133 -9.98 8.73 -9.91
CA ASP A 133 -10.34 8.28 -8.56
C ASP A 133 -9.90 9.32 -7.50
N ARG A 134 -8.71 9.90 -7.63
CA ARG A 134 -8.22 10.96 -6.73
C ARG A 134 -9.06 12.25 -6.80
N ALA A 135 -9.55 12.61 -7.99
CA ALA A 135 -10.43 13.77 -8.17
C ALA A 135 -11.79 13.59 -7.48
N GLU A 136 -12.24 12.35 -7.30
CA GLU A 136 -13.43 11.99 -6.53
C GLU A 136 -13.13 11.84 -5.01
N ASN A 137 -12.00 12.33 -4.53
CA ASN A 137 -11.53 12.25 -3.15
C ASN A 137 -11.31 10.81 -2.64
N VAL A 138 -11.10 9.84 -3.52
CA VAL A 138 -10.66 8.51 -3.13
C VAL A 138 -9.22 8.62 -2.60
N GLU A 139 -8.93 8.03 -1.44
CA GLU A 139 -7.60 8.04 -0.86
C GLU A 139 -6.56 7.35 -1.74
N HIS A 140 -5.26 7.62 -1.49
CA HIS A 140 -4.16 7.10 -2.32
C HIS A 140 -4.19 5.58 -2.45
N ASP A 141 -4.24 4.84 -1.34
CA ASP A 141 -4.18 3.38 -1.36
C ASP A 141 -5.33 2.74 -2.14
N PRO A 142 -6.62 3.01 -1.88
CA PRO A 142 -7.69 2.44 -2.69
C PRO A 142 -7.65 2.89 -4.16
N ALA A 143 -7.24 4.13 -4.48
CA ALA A 143 -7.07 4.57 -5.87
C ALA A 143 -5.93 3.82 -6.57
N PHE A 144 -4.82 3.59 -5.86
CA PHE A 144 -3.68 2.81 -6.38
C PHE A 144 -4.06 1.35 -6.60
N ARG A 145 -4.77 0.72 -5.65
CA ARG A 145 -5.27 -0.67 -5.79
C ARG A 145 -6.24 -0.79 -6.97
N ALA A 146 -7.11 0.19 -7.18
CA ALA A 146 -8.02 0.22 -8.33
C ALA A 146 -7.24 0.31 -9.65
N ALA A 147 -6.21 1.16 -9.72
CA ALA A 147 -5.35 1.28 -10.89
C ALA A 147 -4.57 -0.03 -11.15
N LEU A 148 -4.02 -0.66 -10.11
CA LEU A 148 -3.36 -1.96 -10.21
C LEU A 148 -4.34 -3.06 -10.69
N ALA A 149 -5.56 -3.09 -10.16
CA ALA A 149 -6.59 -4.02 -10.59
C ALA A 149 -6.94 -3.85 -12.09
N ARG A 150 -7.01 -2.60 -12.59
CA ARG A 150 -7.20 -2.32 -14.04
C ARG A 150 -6.06 -2.90 -14.88
N VAL A 151 -4.81 -2.78 -14.43
CA VAL A 151 -3.65 -3.39 -15.10
C VAL A 151 -3.76 -4.91 -15.15
N LEU A 152 -4.11 -5.55 -14.03
CA LEU A 152 -4.22 -7.01 -13.92
C LEU A 152 -5.47 -7.58 -14.58
N SER A 153 -6.53 -6.81 -14.75
CA SER A 153 -7.73 -7.22 -15.49
C SER A 153 -7.67 -6.90 -17.01
N SER A 154 -6.59 -6.27 -17.45
CA SER A 154 -6.40 -5.93 -18.86
C SER A 154 -6.27 -7.21 -19.73
N PRO A 155 -6.84 -7.22 -20.96
CA PRO A 155 -6.59 -8.28 -21.92
C PRO A 155 -5.11 -8.57 -22.17
N TRP A 156 -4.25 -7.56 -22.11
CA TRP A 156 -2.80 -7.69 -22.25
C TRP A 156 -2.15 -8.51 -21.12
N PHE A 157 -2.74 -8.54 -19.96
CA PHE A 157 -2.29 -9.39 -18.84
C PHE A 157 -2.91 -10.78 -18.92
N LEU A 158 -4.23 -10.86 -19.19
CA LEU A 158 -5.00 -12.09 -19.10
C LEU A 158 -4.81 -13.02 -20.32
N TYR A 159 -4.53 -12.43 -21.48
CA TYR A 159 -4.42 -13.18 -22.74
C TYR A 159 -3.07 -12.96 -23.40
N ARG A 160 -2.67 -13.91 -24.19
CA ARG A 160 -1.56 -13.74 -25.13
C ARG A 160 -2.12 -13.02 -26.37
N VAL A 161 -1.81 -11.75 -26.49
CA VAL A 161 -2.18 -10.96 -27.66
C VAL A 161 -1.01 -10.94 -28.62
N GLU A 162 -1.24 -11.40 -29.85
CA GLU A 162 -0.30 -11.35 -30.96
C GLU A 162 -0.83 -10.36 -31.99
N GLU A 163 0.04 -9.52 -32.54
CA GLU A 163 -0.38 -8.64 -33.62
C GLU A 163 -0.62 -9.46 -34.90
N PRO A 164 -1.79 -9.27 -35.53
CA PRO A 164 -2.04 -9.94 -36.81
C PRO A 164 -1.00 -9.52 -37.86
N GLY A 165 -0.29 -10.45 -38.44
CA GLY A 165 0.64 -10.18 -39.54
C GLY A 165 -0.06 -9.48 -40.70
N HIS A 166 0.57 -8.49 -41.28
CA HIS A 166 0.07 -7.78 -42.45
C HIS A 166 0.35 -8.58 -43.71
N GLY A 167 -0.57 -9.49 -44.11
CA GLY A 167 -0.51 -10.24 -45.36
C GLY A 167 -0.78 -11.73 -45.24
N PRO A 168 -0.95 -12.44 -46.36
CA PRO A 168 -1.30 -13.86 -46.42
C PRO A 168 -0.10 -14.80 -46.17
N SER A 169 1.10 -14.28 -45.94
CA SER A 169 2.31 -15.10 -45.78
C SER A 169 2.72 -15.20 -44.30
N TRP A 170 3.36 -16.32 -43.95
CA TRP A 170 3.99 -16.56 -42.67
C TRP A 170 4.99 -15.43 -42.36
N GLN A 171 4.83 -14.78 -41.23
CA GLN A 171 5.76 -13.77 -40.72
C GLN A 171 6.47 -14.31 -39.46
N PRO A 172 7.76 -14.06 -39.30
CA PRO A 172 8.45 -14.41 -38.07
C PRO A 172 7.87 -13.59 -36.92
N VAL A 173 7.64 -14.26 -35.78
CA VAL A 173 7.27 -13.57 -34.51
C VAL A 173 8.38 -12.65 -34.10
N THR A 174 8.01 -11.47 -33.53
CA THR A 174 8.98 -10.54 -32.98
C THR A 174 9.68 -11.14 -31.74
N GLY A 175 10.86 -10.64 -31.41
CA GLY A 175 11.58 -11.09 -30.21
C GLY A 175 10.76 -10.88 -28.91
N VAL A 176 9.94 -9.84 -28.85
CA VAL A 176 9.03 -9.58 -27.71
C VAL A 176 7.92 -10.62 -27.64
N GLU A 177 7.28 -10.94 -28.76
CA GLU A 177 6.25 -11.98 -28.83
C GLU A 177 6.82 -13.37 -28.49
N LEU A 178 8.04 -13.68 -28.97
CA LEU A 178 8.72 -14.93 -28.62
C LEU A 178 9.02 -14.99 -27.11
N ALA A 179 9.54 -13.91 -26.53
CA ALA A 179 9.77 -13.82 -25.09
C ALA A 179 8.47 -13.95 -24.28
N ALA A 180 7.38 -13.32 -24.74
CA ALA A 180 6.07 -13.47 -24.16
C ALA A 180 5.58 -14.92 -24.20
N ARG A 181 5.74 -15.62 -25.33
CA ARG A 181 5.40 -17.04 -25.46
C ARG A 181 6.14 -17.91 -24.44
N LEU A 182 7.45 -17.70 -24.29
CA LEU A 182 8.30 -18.44 -23.35
C LEU A 182 7.95 -18.18 -21.89
N SER A 183 7.41 -17.00 -21.57
CA SER A 183 7.01 -16.63 -20.19
C SER A 183 5.73 -17.32 -19.71
N PHE A 184 5.00 -18.03 -20.59
CA PHE A 184 3.81 -18.81 -20.26
C PHE A 184 4.10 -20.33 -20.13
N LEU A 185 5.33 -20.76 -20.39
CA LEU A 185 5.78 -22.13 -20.19
C LEU A 185 6.36 -22.34 -18.80
#